data_4f3562c4937fa9f059b3e2883bd5e218
#
_entry.id   4f3562c4937fa9f059b3e2883bd5e218
#
_cell.length_a   1.000
_cell.length_b   1.000
_cell.length_c   1.000
_cell.angle_alpha   90.00
_cell.angle_beta   90.00
_cell.angle_gamma   90.00
#
_symmetry.space_group_name_H-M   'P 1'
#
loop_
_entity.id
_entity.type
_entity.pdbx_description
1 polymer ?
#
loop_
_entity_poly.entity_id
_entity_poly.type
_entity_poly.pdbx_seq_one_letter_code
_entity_poly.pdbx_strand_id
1 'polypeptide(L)'
;DADERLTESVRIAADSGIPILEVPRHDLDRIAANGLHQGVALQVPPYSYAHPDDLLAEATRDSAPALLVALDNISDPRNLGAIVRSVAAFGGHGVVIPQRRSASVTAVAWRTSAGAAARVPVARATNLNRTLKNWADASLQVVGLDADGDTTVDELDGAGPMVVVVGSEGKGLSRLVRENCDAVVSIPMAGPTESLNASVAAGVVLAEIARQRRG
;
A
#
# COMPACT_ATOMS: atom_id res chain seq x y z
N ASP A 1 6.06 -18.74 -19.69
CA ASP A 1 4.89 -19.31 -20.36
C ASP A 1 3.76 -19.47 -19.33
N ALA A 2 2.47 -19.34 -19.73
CA ALA A 2 1.35 -19.45 -18.79
C ALA A 2 1.24 -20.85 -18.20
N ASP A 3 1.47 -21.87 -19.01
CA ASP A 3 1.46 -23.28 -18.59
C ASP A 3 2.60 -23.62 -17.61
N GLU A 4 3.75 -23.02 -17.77
CA GLU A 4 4.90 -23.23 -16.89
C GLU A 4 4.65 -22.66 -15.48
N ARG A 5 4.06 -21.45 -15.41
CA ARG A 5 3.67 -20.82 -14.13
C ARG A 5 2.57 -21.59 -13.40
N LEU A 6 1.61 -22.14 -14.16
CA LEU A 6 0.56 -22.99 -13.59
C LEU A 6 1.16 -24.26 -13.01
N THR A 7 2.02 -24.93 -13.76
CA THR A 7 2.70 -26.16 -13.33
C THR A 7 3.53 -25.91 -12.07
N GLU A 8 4.28 -24.82 -12.02
CA GLU A 8 5.05 -24.47 -10.84
C GLU A 8 4.16 -24.15 -9.62
N SER A 9 3.05 -23.43 -9.81
CA SER A 9 2.09 -23.12 -8.74
C SER A 9 1.48 -24.39 -8.15
N VAL A 10 1.10 -25.34 -9.01
CA VAL A 10 0.57 -26.65 -8.61
C VAL A 10 1.62 -27.45 -7.83
N ARG A 11 2.87 -27.47 -8.32
CA ARG A 11 3.97 -28.15 -7.62
C ARG A 11 4.22 -27.56 -6.23
N ILE A 12 4.31 -26.23 -6.12
CA ILE A 12 4.49 -25.54 -4.81
C ILE A 12 3.34 -25.86 -3.86
N ALA A 13 2.10 -25.87 -4.34
CA ALA A 13 0.94 -26.20 -3.53
C ALA A 13 1.02 -27.66 -3.02
N ALA A 14 1.38 -28.62 -3.89
CA ALA A 14 1.54 -30.01 -3.53
C ALA A 14 2.66 -30.19 -2.48
N ASP A 15 3.83 -29.60 -2.71
CA ASP A 15 4.99 -29.66 -1.81
C ASP A 15 4.68 -29.02 -0.44
N SER A 16 3.78 -28.05 -0.42
CA SER A 16 3.31 -27.36 0.82
C SER A 16 2.12 -28.05 1.49
N GLY A 17 1.63 -29.17 0.96
CA GLY A 17 0.46 -29.88 1.49
C GLY A 17 -0.86 -29.13 1.33
N ILE A 18 -0.94 -28.17 0.42
CA ILE A 18 -2.17 -27.42 0.12
C ILE A 18 -3.06 -28.31 -0.77
N PRO A 19 -4.33 -28.57 -0.38
CA PRO A 19 -5.23 -29.38 -1.18
C PRO A 19 -5.45 -28.77 -2.57
N ILE A 20 -5.32 -29.60 -3.61
CA ILE A 20 -5.54 -29.21 -5.00
C ILE A 20 -6.82 -29.86 -5.49
N LEU A 21 -7.71 -29.07 -6.07
CA LEU A 21 -8.95 -29.52 -6.67
C LEU A 21 -8.99 -29.11 -8.14
N GLU A 22 -9.07 -30.09 -9.02
CA GLU A 22 -9.32 -29.85 -10.43
C GLU A 22 -10.82 -29.71 -10.69
N VAL A 23 -11.22 -28.62 -11.32
CA VAL A 23 -12.62 -28.29 -11.58
C VAL A 23 -12.79 -27.83 -13.03
N PRO A 24 -13.99 -28.01 -13.64
CA PRO A 24 -14.30 -27.41 -14.93
C PRO A 24 -14.19 -25.88 -14.89
N ARG A 25 -13.89 -25.27 -16.03
CA ARG A 25 -13.70 -23.82 -16.14
C ARG A 25 -14.88 -23.01 -15.61
N HIS A 26 -16.12 -23.43 -15.85
CA HIS A 26 -17.32 -22.73 -15.37
C HIS A 26 -17.44 -22.71 -13.83
N ASP A 27 -16.92 -23.73 -13.15
CA ASP A 27 -16.86 -23.76 -11.69
C ASP A 27 -15.77 -22.80 -11.18
N LEU A 28 -14.64 -22.75 -11.88
CA LEU A 28 -13.56 -21.81 -11.57
C LEU A 28 -14.02 -20.35 -11.76
N ASP A 29 -14.76 -20.04 -12.83
CA ASP A 29 -15.38 -18.73 -13.06
C ASP A 29 -16.28 -18.35 -11.89
N ARG A 30 -17.09 -19.28 -11.39
CA ARG A 30 -17.99 -19.08 -10.25
C ARG A 30 -17.21 -18.84 -8.95
N ILE A 31 -16.18 -19.66 -8.67
CA ILE A 31 -15.33 -19.53 -7.49
C ILE A 31 -14.58 -18.18 -7.51
N ALA A 32 -14.09 -17.76 -8.66
CA ALA A 32 -13.40 -16.50 -8.87
C ALA A 32 -14.35 -15.28 -8.95
N ALA A 33 -15.66 -15.48 -8.74
CA ALA A 33 -16.69 -14.44 -8.88
C ALA A 33 -16.60 -13.67 -10.21
N ASN A 34 -16.44 -14.38 -11.32
CA ASN A 34 -16.22 -13.87 -12.67
C ASN A 34 -14.96 -13.00 -12.82
N GLY A 35 -14.02 -13.11 -11.87
CA GLY A 35 -12.72 -12.46 -11.96
C GLY A 35 -11.79 -13.19 -12.94
N LEU A 36 -10.76 -12.49 -13.41
CA LEU A 36 -9.70 -13.08 -14.23
C LEU A 36 -8.88 -14.07 -13.39
N HIS A 37 -9.10 -15.37 -13.56
CA HIS A 37 -8.42 -16.43 -12.79
C HIS A 37 -7.26 -17.08 -13.55
N GLN A 38 -7.17 -16.93 -14.88
CA GLN A 38 -6.08 -17.50 -15.71
C GLN A 38 -5.84 -19.02 -15.47
N GLY A 39 -6.88 -19.78 -15.14
CA GLY A 39 -6.81 -21.21 -14.87
C GLY A 39 -6.54 -21.61 -13.41
N VAL A 40 -6.34 -20.67 -12.51
CA VAL A 40 -6.07 -20.92 -11.07
C VAL A 40 -6.89 -20.01 -10.17
N ALA A 41 -7.40 -20.56 -9.08
CA ALA A 41 -7.94 -19.80 -7.94
C ALA A 41 -7.37 -20.36 -6.64
N LEU A 42 -6.92 -19.49 -5.74
CA LEU A 42 -6.44 -19.85 -4.42
C LEU A 42 -7.42 -19.35 -3.38
N GLN A 43 -7.94 -20.25 -2.56
CA GLN A 43 -8.74 -19.88 -1.40
C GLN A 43 -7.81 -19.62 -0.21
N VAL A 44 -7.82 -18.39 0.27
CA VAL A 44 -7.02 -17.97 1.42
C VAL A 44 -7.92 -17.57 2.59
N PRO A 45 -7.47 -17.69 3.85
CA PRO A 45 -8.19 -17.15 4.98
C PRO A 45 -8.31 -15.61 4.86
N PRO A 46 -9.24 -14.98 5.61
CA PRO A 46 -9.30 -13.53 5.69
C PRO A 46 -7.94 -12.93 6.05
N TYR A 47 -7.63 -11.77 5.45
CA TYR A 47 -6.35 -11.09 5.69
C TYR A 47 -6.18 -10.73 7.17
N SER A 48 -5.05 -11.10 7.75
CA SER A 48 -4.69 -10.75 9.14
C SER A 48 -3.98 -9.40 9.15
N TYR A 49 -4.66 -8.39 9.69
CA TYR A 49 -4.10 -7.03 9.79
C TYR A 49 -3.17 -6.91 10.99
N ALA A 50 -2.05 -6.21 10.80
CA ALA A 50 -1.14 -5.84 11.87
C ALA A 50 -1.75 -4.74 12.77
N HIS A 51 -1.19 -4.58 13.97
CA HIS A 51 -1.41 -3.38 14.77
C HIS A 51 -0.44 -2.27 14.33
N PRO A 52 -0.85 -0.98 14.34
CA PRO A 52 0.05 0.12 13.96
C PRO A 52 1.34 0.21 14.78
N ASP A 53 1.29 -0.13 16.06
CA ASP A 53 2.47 -0.10 16.94
C ASP A 53 3.45 -1.23 16.59
N ASP A 54 2.94 -2.42 16.23
CA ASP A 54 3.78 -3.53 15.77
C ASP A 54 4.45 -3.17 14.43
N LEU A 55 3.69 -2.50 13.53
CA LEU A 55 4.21 -2.03 12.25
C LEU A 55 5.35 -1.01 12.44
N LEU A 56 5.20 -0.06 13.37
CA LEU A 56 6.25 0.90 13.71
C LEU A 56 7.47 0.21 14.29
N ALA A 57 7.26 -0.69 15.27
CA ALA A 57 8.35 -1.42 15.91
C ALA A 57 9.17 -2.24 14.91
N GLU A 58 8.50 -2.88 13.93
CA GLU A 58 9.17 -3.62 12.86
C GLU A 58 9.95 -2.68 11.92
N ALA A 59 9.31 -1.57 11.50
CA ALA A 59 9.93 -0.59 10.59
C ALA A 59 11.15 0.12 11.19
N THR A 60 11.25 0.19 12.51
CA THR A 60 12.37 0.84 13.23
C THR A 60 13.40 -0.13 13.77
N ARG A 61 13.25 -1.44 13.51
CA ARG A 61 14.18 -2.46 14.00
C ARG A 61 15.51 -2.43 13.28
N ASP A 62 15.47 -2.20 11.97
CA ASP A 62 16.65 -2.21 11.12
C ASP A 62 17.36 -0.83 11.13
N SER A 63 18.60 -0.80 10.66
CA SER A 63 19.38 0.43 10.52
C SER A 63 18.90 1.32 9.37
N ALA A 64 18.09 0.80 8.45
CA ALA A 64 17.51 1.57 7.36
C ALA A 64 16.43 2.52 7.89
N PRO A 65 16.35 3.76 7.40
CA PRO A 65 15.32 4.70 7.82
C PRO A 65 13.91 4.16 7.54
N ALA A 66 13.04 4.15 8.55
CA ALA A 66 11.66 3.68 8.42
C ALA A 66 10.94 4.43 7.29
N LEU A 67 10.17 3.68 6.47
CA LEU A 67 9.29 4.24 5.44
C LEU A 67 7.94 3.55 5.52
N LEU A 68 6.95 4.26 6.01
CA LEU A 68 5.58 3.80 6.16
C LEU A 68 4.65 4.60 5.24
N VAL A 69 3.52 4.04 4.90
CA VAL A 69 2.47 4.74 4.13
C VAL A 69 1.16 4.70 4.90
N ALA A 70 0.52 5.83 5.04
CA ALA A 70 -0.80 5.96 5.64
C ALA A 70 -1.84 6.35 4.59
N LEU A 71 -3.00 5.73 4.59
CA LEU A 71 -4.06 6.01 3.62
C LEU A 71 -5.22 6.73 4.32
N ASP A 72 -5.52 7.95 3.85
CA ASP A 72 -6.63 8.73 4.36
C ASP A 72 -7.82 8.67 3.38
N ASN A 73 -8.87 7.95 3.78
CA ASN A 73 -10.11 7.79 2.99
C ASN A 73 -9.93 7.15 1.60
N ILE A 74 -8.92 6.32 1.39
CA ILE A 74 -8.81 5.50 0.17
C ILE A 74 -9.81 4.34 0.26
N SER A 75 -10.84 4.36 -0.58
CA SER A 75 -11.95 3.40 -0.55
C SER A 75 -11.87 2.32 -1.64
N ASP A 76 -11.12 2.54 -2.72
CA ASP A 76 -10.94 1.57 -3.80
C ASP A 76 -9.86 0.54 -3.44
N PRO A 77 -10.19 -0.77 -3.35
CA PRO A 77 -9.21 -1.82 -3.09
C PRO A 77 -8.15 -1.96 -4.20
N ARG A 78 -8.41 -1.45 -5.41
CA ARG A 78 -7.41 -1.41 -6.48
C ARG A 78 -6.29 -0.42 -6.14
N ASN A 79 -6.63 0.76 -5.63
CA ASN A 79 -5.63 1.73 -5.18
C ASN A 79 -4.85 1.18 -3.98
N LEU A 80 -5.51 0.59 -3.00
CA LEU A 80 -4.83 -0.06 -1.88
C LEU A 80 -3.80 -1.09 -2.37
N GLY A 81 -4.20 -2.01 -3.25
CA GLY A 81 -3.29 -3.03 -3.78
C GLY A 81 -2.12 -2.45 -4.57
N ALA A 82 -2.37 -1.43 -5.41
CA ALA A 82 -1.33 -0.75 -6.19
C ALA A 82 -0.34 0.01 -5.28
N ILE A 83 -0.83 0.66 -4.21
CA ILE A 83 0.02 1.32 -3.22
C ILE A 83 0.89 0.29 -2.47
N VAL A 84 0.31 -0.82 -2.00
CA VAL A 84 1.06 -1.90 -1.35
C VAL A 84 2.16 -2.45 -2.26
N ARG A 85 1.88 -2.57 -3.57
CA ARG A 85 2.88 -2.97 -4.56
C ARG A 85 4.01 -1.95 -4.69
N SER A 86 3.69 -0.66 -4.71
CA SER A 86 4.70 0.42 -4.76
C SER A 86 5.54 0.46 -3.48
N VAL A 87 4.92 0.27 -2.31
CA VAL A 87 5.63 0.16 -1.02
C VAL A 87 6.66 -0.98 -1.07
N ALA A 88 6.25 -2.17 -1.56
CA ALA A 88 7.17 -3.30 -1.74
C ALA A 88 8.30 -3.00 -2.72
N ALA A 89 7.99 -2.32 -3.84
CA ALA A 89 8.97 -2.03 -4.89
C ALA A 89 10.02 -1.01 -4.45
N PHE A 90 9.66 -0.07 -3.59
CA PHE A 90 10.50 1.06 -3.18
C PHE A 90 11.04 0.95 -1.75
N GLY A 91 11.00 -0.25 -1.15
CA GLY A 91 11.62 -0.51 0.14
C GLY A 91 10.85 0.06 1.33
N GLY A 92 9.54 0.28 1.19
CA GLY A 92 8.70 0.65 2.33
C GLY A 92 8.37 -0.55 3.22
N HIS A 93 8.18 -0.29 4.50
CA HIS A 93 8.01 -1.31 5.53
C HIS A 93 6.56 -1.75 5.74
N GLY A 94 5.58 -0.92 5.39
CA GLY A 94 4.18 -1.27 5.53
C GLY A 94 3.20 -0.14 5.25
N VAL A 95 1.92 -0.50 5.32
CA VAL A 95 0.80 0.42 5.05
C VAL A 95 -0.15 0.43 6.23
N VAL A 96 -0.63 1.60 6.65
CA VAL A 96 -1.72 1.72 7.62
C VAL A 96 -2.98 2.27 6.97
N ILE A 97 -4.10 1.66 7.27
CA ILE A 97 -5.44 2.08 6.81
C ILE A 97 -6.35 2.35 8.00
N PRO A 98 -7.31 3.28 7.90
CA PRO A 98 -8.36 3.41 8.90
C PRO A 98 -9.19 2.14 9.01
N GLN A 99 -9.67 1.81 10.20
CA GLN A 99 -10.57 0.67 10.41
C GLN A 99 -11.93 0.86 9.72
N ARG A 100 -12.36 2.11 9.52
CA ARG A 100 -13.63 2.48 8.91
C ARG A 100 -13.40 3.42 7.73
N ARG A 101 -14.30 3.39 6.73
CA ARG A 101 -14.28 4.26 5.55
C ARG A 101 -13.00 4.13 4.74
N SER A 102 -12.45 2.92 4.66
CA SER A 102 -11.28 2.61 3.87
C SER A 102 -11.46 1.30 3.11
N ALA A 103 -10.67 1.11 2.07
CA ALA A 103 -10.55 -0.17 1.39
C ALA A 103 -10.04 -1.25 2.36
N SER A 104 -10.39 -2.49 2.07
CA SER A 104 -9.86 -3.67 2.75
C SER A 104 -8.99 -4.50 1.80
N VAL A 105 -8.12 -5.34 2.35
CA VAL A 105 -7.31 -6.29 1.57
C VAL A 105 -8.20 -7.43 1.10
N THR A 106 -8.97 -7.14 0.05
CA THR A 106 -9.86 -8.07 -0.65
C THR A 106 -9.10 -8.83 -1.74
N ALA A 107 -9.76 -9.80 -2.40
CA ALA A 107 -9.20 -10.48 -3.59
C ALA A 107 -8.78 -9.50 -4.70
N VAL A 108 -9.45 -8.34 -4.82
CA VAL A 108 -9.06 -7.28 -5.75
C VAL A 108 -7.75 -6.64 -5.34
N ALA A 109 -7.60 -6.26 -4.06
CA ALA A 109 -6.35 -5.70 -3.54
C ALA A 109 -5.18 -6.71 -3.64
N TRP A 110 -5.43 -7.99 -3.34
CA TRP A 110 -4.45 -9.06 -3.53
C TRP A 110 -3.93 -9.10 -4.97
N ARG A 111 -4.83 -9.13 -5.96
CA ARG A 111 -4.45 -9.17 -7.38
C ARG A 111 -3.68 -7.92 -7.80
N THR A 112 -4.15 -6.74 -7.45
CA THR A 112 -3.49 -5.47 -7.84
C THR A 112 -2.16 -5.27 -7.13
N SER A 113 -1.96 -5.87 -5.96
CA SER A 113 -0.68 -5.88 -5.27
C SER A 113 0.37 -6.80 -5.92
N ALA A 114 -0.02 -7.65 -6.89
CA ALA A 114 0.87 -8.63 -7.53
C ALA A 114 1.65 -9.48 -6.49
N GLY A 115 0.98 -9.92 -5.43
CA GLY A 115 1.56 -10.73 -4.36
C GLY A 115 2.31 -9.92 -3.27
N ALA A 116 2.45 -8.60 -3.42
CA ALA A 116 3.12 -7.78 -2.42
C ALA A 116 2.39 -7.78 -1.07
N ALA A 117 1.05 -7.94 -1.05
CA ALA A 117 0.26 -8.02 0.19
C ALA A 117 0.60 -9.23 1.08
N ALA A 118 1.32 -10.24 0.56
CA ALA A 118 1.85 -11.35 1.35
C ALA A 118 3.13 -10.99 2.13
N ARG A 119 3.81 -9.90 1.75
CA ARG A 119 5.13 -9.52 2.27
C ARG A 119 5.14 -8.17 2.97
N VAL A 120 4.33 -7.23 2.49
CA VAL A 120 4.18 -5.89 3.07
C VAL A 120 2.99 -5.92 4.01
N PRO A 121 3.19 -5.77 5.33
CA PRO A 121 2.11 -5.79 6.28
C PRO A 121 1.18 -4.57 6.09
N VAL A 122 -0.13 -4.83 6.20
CA VAL A 122 -1.14 -3.78 6.27
C VAL A 122 -1.70 -3.74 7.68
N ALA A 123 -1.59 -2.61 8.34
CA ALA A 123 -2.13 -2.39 9.69
C ALA A 123 -3.49 -1.67 9.63
N ARG A 124 -4.33 -1.89 10.65
CA ARG A 124 -5.59 -1.16 10.84
C ARG A 124 -5.52 -0.23 12.03
N ALA A 125 -5.71 1.08 11.79
CA ALA A 125 -5.80 2.09 12.82
C ALA A 125 -7.26 2.37 13.20
N THR A 126 -7.61 2.29 14.47
CA THR A 126 -8.91 2.74 14.97
C THR A 126 -9.08 4.25 14.84
N ASN A 127 -7.97 4.99 14.96
CA ASN A 127 -7.89 6.44 14.81
C ASN A 127 -6.57 6.80 14.10
N LEU A 128 -6.66 7.12 12.80
CA LEU A 128 -5.50 7.45 11.98
C LEU A 128 -4.73 8.67 12.53
N ASN A 129 -5.44 9.72 12.93
CA ASN A 129 -4.79 10.93 13.48
C ASN A 129 -3.96 10.64 14.73
N ARG A 130 -4.47 9.80 15.63
CA ARG A 130 -3.72 9.38 16.82
C ARG A 130 -2.51 8.53 16.43
N THR A 131 -2.65 7.64 15.46
CA THR A 131 -1.54 6.83 14.96
C THR A 131 -0.43 7.72 14.37
N LEU A 132 -0.78 8.71 13.54
CA LEU A 132 0.19 9.64 12.97
C LEU A 132 0.91 10.45 14.05
N LYS A 133 0.19 10.93 15.07
CA LYS A 133 0.81 11.63 16.22
C LYS A 133 1.79 10.73 16.97
N ASN A 134 1.40 9.50 17.28
CA ASN A 134 2.28 8.54 17.96
C ASN A 134 3.56 8.26 17.13
N TRP A 135 3.44 8.22 15.81
CA TRP A 135 4.58 8.01 14.91
C TRP A 135 5.47 9.25 14.79
N ALA A 136 4.88 10.45 14.81
CA ALA A 136 5.64 11.71 14.91
C ALA A 136 6.41 11.79 16.24
N ASP A 137 5.77 11.42 17.36
CA ASP A 137 6.42 11.35 18.68
C ASP A 137 7.58 10.31 18.70
N ALA A 138 7.52 9.30 17.85
CA ALA A 138 8.59 8.32 17.62
C ALA A 138 9.61 8.78 16.55
N SER A 139 9.61 10.08 16.21
CA SER A 139 10.56 10.72 15.29
C SER A 139 10.40 10.33 13.81
N LEU A 140 9.24 9.87 13.38
CA LEU A 140 8.91 9.78 11.96
C LEU A 140 8.38 11.14 11.48
N GLN A 141 8.93 11.66 10.38
CA GLN A 141 8.37 12.80 9.70
C GLN A 141 7.03 12.42 9.04
N VAL A 142 5.97 13.18 9.29
CA VAL A 142 4.65 12.97 8.69
C VAL A 142 4.53 13.84 7.44
N VAL A 143 4.57 13.23 6.26
CA VAL A 143 4.54 13.90 4.96
C VAL A 143 3.23 13.62 4.27
N GLY A 144 2.39 14.63 4.11
CA GLY A 144 1.11 14.53 3.40
C GLY A 144 1.28 14.77 1.90
N LEU A 145 0.51 14.04 1.07
CA LEU A 145 0.41 14.29 -0.38
C LEU A 145 -0.87 15.05 -0.69
N ASP A 146 -0.73 16.23 -1.26
CA ASP A 146 -1.86 17.04 -1.72
C ASP A 146 -1.44 17.89 -2.93
N ALA A 147 -2.38 18.17 -3.84
CA ALA A 147 -2.10 19.04 -4.99
C ALA A 147 -1.73 20.47 -4.57
N ASP A 148 -2.26 20.91 -3.43
CA ASP A 148 -2.01 22.24 -2.85
C ASP A 148 -0.88 22.21 -1.79
N GLY A 149 0.10 21.31 -1.94
CA GLY A 149 1.26 21.24 -1.05
C GLY A 149 2.19 22.45 -1.23
N ASP A 150 2.69 22.99 -0.12
CA ASP A 150 3.59 24.16 -0.10
C ASP A 150 5.02 23.82 -0.56
N THR A 151 5.37 22.54 -0.56
CA THR A 151 6.67 22.00 -0.98
C THR A 151 6.47 21.03 -2.14
N THR A 152 7.40 20.98 -3.07
CA THR A 152 7.35 19.98 -4.14
C THR A 152 8.03 18.68 -3.72
N VAL A 153 7.68 17.58 -4.40
CA VAL A 153 8.32 16.27 -4.15
C VAL A 153 9.83 16.33 -4.39
N ASP A 154 10.28 17.19 -5.28
CA ASP A 154 11.71 17.37 -5.62
C ASP A 154 12.51 18.04 -4.50
N GLU A 155 11.82 18.82 -3.64
CA GLU A 155 12.39 19.53 -2.50
C GLU A 155 12.29 18.74 -1.18
N LEU A 156 11.58 17.60 -1.19
CA LEU A 156 11.42 16.75 -0.03
C LEU A 156 12.76 16.10 0.35
N ASP A 157 13.19 16.25 1.60
CA ASP A 157 14.27 15.43 2.16
C ASP A 157 13.73 14.05 2.54
N GLY A 158 13.99 13.07 1.66
CA GLY A 158 13.54 11.68 1.80
C GLY A 158 14.48 10.77 2.59
N ALA A 159 15.61 11.29 3.10
CA ALA A 159 16.66 10.48 3.72
C ALA A 159 16.26 9.93 5.11
N GLY A 160 15.50 10.70 5.88
CA GLY A 160 15.11 10.36 7.24
C GLY A 160 13.94 9.36 7.35
N PRO A 161 13.62 8.89 8.58
CA PRO A 161 12.45 8.08 8.84
C PRO A 161 11.16 8.88 8.62
N MET A 162 10.18 8.31 7.89
CA MET A 162 8.96 9.02 7.57
C MET A 162 7.74 8.14 7.35
N VAL A 163 6.57 8.77 7.44
CA VAL A 163 5.31 8.24 6.96
C VAL A 163 4.74 9.15 5.87
N VAL A 164 4.49 8.60 4.69
CA VAL A 164 3.83 9.28 3.58
C VAL A 164 2.33 9.08 3.71
N VAL A 165 1.56 10.17 3.81
CA VAL A 165 0.11 10.12 3.93
C VAL A 165 -0.53 10.43 2.59
N VAL A 166 -1.30 9.47 2.07
CA VAL A 166 -1.98 9.57 0.77
C VAL A 166 -3.46 9.82 0.98
N GLY A 167 -3.95 10.95 0.50
CA GLY A 167 -5.36 11.32 0.57
C GLY A 167 -6.22 10.69 -0.52
N SER A 168 -7.53 10.83 -0.39
CA SER A 168 -8.50 10.33 -1.37
C SER A 168 -8.49 11.14 -2.66
N GLU A 169 -8.87 10.48 -3.76
CA GLU A 169 -9.04 11.13 -5.06
C GLU A 169 -10.11 12.26 -4.97
N GLY A 170 -9.78 13.42 -5.49
CA GLY A 170 -10.66 14.60 -5.57
C GLY A 170 -10.87 15.37 -4.26
N LYS A 171 -10.61 14.78 -3.07
CA LYS A 171 -10.74 15.49 -1.78
C LYS A 171 -9.39 15.67 -1.07
N GLY A 172 -8.34 15.01 -1.56
CA GLY A 172 -7.04 15.04 -0.93
C GLY A 172 -7.05 14.53 0.53
N LEU A 173 -6.25 15.14 1.36
CA LEU A 173 -6.15 14.86 2.79
C LEU A 173 -7.35 15.42 3.56
N SER A 174 -7.84 14.68 4.54
CA SER A 174 -8.81 15.25 5.49
C SER A 174 -8.14 16.35 6.32
N ARG A 175 -8.93 17.37 6.73
CA ARG A 175 -8.43 18.55 7.45
C ARG A 175 -7.55 18.17 8.66
N LEU A 176 -8.02 17.27 9.51
CA LEU A 176 -7.28 16.86 10.71
C LEU A 176 -6.00 16.08 10.38
N VAL A 177 -5.98 15.30 9.31
CA VAL A 177 -4.77 14.61 8.84
C VAL A 177 -3.76 15.64 8.33
N ARG A 178 -4.21 16.60 7.50
CA ARG A 178 -3.36 17.67 6.98
C ARG A 178 -2.74 18.51 8.11
N GLU A 179 -3.50 18.84 9.16
CA GLU A 179 -3.02 19.57 10.34
C GLU A 179 -1.98 18.78 11.17
N ASN A 180 -1.91 17.46 11.02
CA ASN A 180 -0.92 16.63 11.69
C ASN A 180 0.31 16.31 10.81
N CYS A 181 0.37 16.82 9.58
CA CYS A 181 1.54 16.66 8.71
C CYS A 181 2.59 17.73 9.08
N ASP A 182 3.85 17.30 9.13
CA ASP A 182 5.01 18.20 9.28
C ASP A 182 5.30 18.95 7.99
N ALA A 183 4.98 18.31 6.84
CA ALA A 183 5.07 18.90 5.52
C ALA A 183 3.94 18.36 4.64
N VAL A 184 3.46 19.17 3.72
CA VAL A 184 2.53 18.77 2.67
C VAL A 184 3.22 18.98 1.32
N VAL A 185 3.40 17.90 0.57
CA VAL A 185 4.12 17.93 -0.70
C VAL A 185 3.19 17.76 -1.88
N SER A 186 3.46 18.49 -2.94
CA SER A 186 2.80 18.40 -4.23
C SER A 186 3.72 17.75 -5.26
N ILE A 187 3.10 17.16 -6.29
CA ILE A 187 3.80 16.65 -7.46
C ILE A 187 3.63 17.69 -8.57
N PRO A 188 4.72 18.33 -9.07
CA PRO A 188 4.63 19.30 -10.14
C PRO A 188 4.01 18.71 -11.41
N MET A 189 2.97 19.37 -11.93
CA MET A 189 2.24 18.92 -13.11
C MET A 189 2.56 19.86 -14.27
N ALA A 190 3.12 19.32 -15.36
CA ALA A 190 3.45 20.09 -16.55
C ALA A 190 2.28 20.25 -17.56
N GLY A 191 1.24 19.44 -17.39
CA GLY A 191 0.08 19.38 -18.30
C GLY A 191 -1.20 19.96 -17.69
N PRO A 192 -2.31 19.92 -18.44
CA PRO A 192 -3.59 20.43 -17.98
C PRO A 192 -4.31 19.53 -16.95
N THR A 193 -3.71 18.42 -16.57
CA THR A 193 -4.27 17.49 -15.59
C THR A 193 -4.11 18.07 -14.19
N GLU A 194 -5.20 18.21 -13.44
CA GLU A 194 -5.22 18.84 -12.12
C GLU A 194 -4.72 17.91 -11.00
N SER A 195 -4.85 16.59 -11.17
CA SER A 195 -4.45 15.61 -10.16
C SER A 195 -4.09 14.25 -10.75
N LEU A 196 -3.34 13.45 -10.02
CA LEU A 196 -3.04 12.06 -10.32
C LEU A 196 -3.96 11.13 -9.52
N ASN A 197 -4.15 9.92 -10.05
CA ASN A 197 -4.70 8.83 -9.26
C ASN A 197 -3.85 8.63 -7.98
N ALA A 198 -4.50 8.36 -6.85
CA ALA A 198 -3.84 8.27 -5.54
C ALA A 198 -2.69 7.24 -5.52
N SER A 199 -2.85 6.08 -6.18
CA SER A 199 -1.79 5.08 -6.23
C SER A 199 -0.62 5.49 -7.12
N VAL A 200 -0.87 6.27 -8.17
CA VAL A 200 0.17 6.84 -9.02
C VAL A 200 0.95 7.90 -8.25
N ALA A 201 0.26 8.81 -7.57
CA ALA A 201 0.91 9.83 -6.72
C ALA A 201 1.79 9.20 -5.65
N ALA A 202 1.28 8.19 -4.93
CA ALA A 202 2.06 7.42 -3.97
C ALA A 202 3.31 6.80 -4.60
N GLY A 203 3.17 6.19 -5.80
CA GLY A 203 4.29 5.60 -6.53
C GLY A 203 5.37 6.59 -6.89
N VAL A 204 5.02 7.80 -7.34
CA VAL A 204 5.97 8.88 -7.68
C VAL A 204 6.77 9.29 -6.46
N VAL A 205 6.11 9.58 -5.33
CA VAL A 205 6.78 10.03 -4.10
C VAL A 205 7.65 8.92 -3.50
N LEU A 206 7.18 7.68 -3.47
CA LEU A 206 7.97 6.54 -3.00
C LEU A 206 9.20 6.29 -3.89
N ALA A 207 9.07 6.46 -5.20
CA ALA A 207 10.20 6.33 -6.14
C ALA A 207 11.27 7.41 -5.88
N GLU A 208 10.87 8.65 -5.63
CA GLU A 208 11.79 9.75 -5.30
C GLU A 208 12.50 9.50 -3.97
N ILE A 209 11.76 9.14 -2.91
CA ILE A 209 12.36 8.77 -1.62
C ILE A 209 13.37 7.63 -1.80
N ALA A 210 12.99 6.58 -2.55
CA ALA A 210 13.89 5.46 -2.81
C ALA A 210 15.12 5.88 -3.62
N ARG A 211 14.99 6.84 -4.55
CA ARG A 211 16.12 7.41 -5.29
C ARG A 211 17.10 8.09 -4.34
N GLN A 212 16.62 8.94 -3.44
CA GLN A 212 17.46 9.64 -2.46
C GLN A 212 18.18 8.68 -1.51
N ARG A 213 17.50 7.61 -1.07
CA ARG A 213 18.05 6.61 -0.14
C ARG A 213 19.07 5.65 -0.76
N ARG A 214 19.14 5.59 -2.10
CA ARG A 214 20.17 4.79 -2.78
C ARG A 214 21.53 5.49 -2.89
N GLY A 215 21.58 6.76 -2.57
CA GLY A 215 22.78 7.57 -2.47
C GLY A 215 23.27 8.07 -3.77
#